data_261a1eb19ff23e8a38e4b4502bf5e997
#
_entry.id   261a1eb19ff23e8a38e4b4502bf5e997
#
_cell.length_a   1.000
_cell.length_b   1.000
_cell.length_c   1.000
_cell.angle_alpha   90.00
_cell.angle_beta   90.00
_cell.angle_gamma   90.00
#
_symmetry.space_group_name_H-M   'P 1'
#
loop_
_entity.id
_entity.type
_entity.pdbx_description
1 polymer ?
#
loop_
_entity_poly.entity_id
_entity_poly.type
_entity_poly.pdbx_seq_one_letter_code
_entity_poly.pdbx_strand_id
1 'polypeptide(L)'
;MYKRQLLAIRSLKGRLNNLTIGFCGDLKFGRTVHSLIEALVRYTGIKIVLISPEELRLPDYIRDDVLRANNVPFEEVIKMEDVLPKLDVLYMTRVQKERFFNEDDYIRMKDFYILDQSKMDLASPEMLVLHPLPRVNEISVDVDNDPRAAYFKQVQYGVYARMALILTLLNIKVD
;
A
#
# COMPACT_ATOMS: atom_id res chain seq x y z
N MET A 1 7.04 5.35 9.68
CA MET A 1 5.85 4.52 9.47
C MET A 1 6.02 3.51 8.34
N TYR A 2 6.70 3.86 7.23
CA TYR A 2 6.92 3.06 6.01
C TYR A 2 7.97 1.93 6.11
N LYS A 3 8.79 1.88 7.16
CA LYS A 3 9.93 0.94 7.29
C LYS A 3 9.53 -0.53 7.17
N ARG A 4 8.41 -0.92 7.79
CA ARG A 4 7.91 -2.30 7.72
C ARG A 4 7.45 -2.70 6.32
N GLN A 5 6.88 -1.77 5.56
CA GLN A 5 6.45 -2.00 4.18
C GLN A 5 7.66 -2.22 3.27
N LEU A 6 8.66 -1.35 3.36
CA LEU A 6 9.91 -1.50 2.58
C LEU A 6 10.62 -2.80 2.94
N LEU A 7 10.70 -3.15 4.23
CA LEU A 7 11.31 -4.41 4.66
C LEU A 7 10.53 -5.62 4.13
N ALA A 8 9.18 -5.58 4.18
CA ALA A 8 8.34 -6.64 3.63
C ALA A 8 8.54 -6.80 2.11
N ILE A 9 8.49 -5.70 1.36
CA ILE A 9 8.72 -5.72 -0.09
C ILE A 9 10.12 -6.26 -0.39
N ARG A 10 11.16 -5.74 0.25
CA ARG A 10 12.55 -6.18 0.05
C ARG A 10 12.74 -7.67 0.35
N SER A 11 12.16 -8.15 1.45
CA SER A 11 12.32 -9.55 1.87
C SER A 11 11.55 -10.53 0.98
N LEU A 12 10.37 -10.14 0.49
CA LEU A 12 9.48 -11.03 -0.26
C LEU A 12 9.67 -10.92 -1.79
N LYS A 13 10.02 -9.74 -2.31
CA LYS A 13 10.31 -9.54 -3.75
C LYS A 13 11.82 -9.58 -4.08
N GLY A 14 12.69 -9.56 -3.07
CA GLY A 14 14.15 -9.51 -3.28
C GLY A 14 14.67 -8.17 -3.78
N ARG A 15 13.81 -7.20 -4.09
CA ARG A 15 14.19 -5.89 -4.67
C ARG A 15 13.27 -4.77 -4.17
N LEU A 16 13.75 -3.53 -4.33
CA LEU A 16 12.96 -2.29 -4.14
C LEU A 16 12.96 -1.42 -5.41
N ASN A 17 13.74 -1.80 -6.41
CA ASN A 17 13.77 -1.11 -7.71
C ASN A 17 12.90 -1.84 -8.74
N ASN A 18 12.48 -1.11 -9.79
CA ASN A 18 11.71 -1.64 -10.91
C ASN A 18 10.43 -2.36 -10.45
N LEU A 19 9.61 -1.65 -9.68
CA LEU A 19 8.34 -2.16 -9.15
C LEU A 19 7.19 -1.27 -9.59
N THR A 20 6.07 -1.90 -9.97
CA THR A 20 4.78 -1.26 -10.14
C THR A 20 3.96 -1.47 -8.87
N ILE A 21 3.64 -0.38 -8.17
CA ILE A 21 2.99 -0.43 -6.86
C ILE A 21 1.64 0.27 -6.93
N GLY A 22 0.57 -0.48 -6.70
CA GLY A 22 -0.79 0.02 -6.58
C GLY A 22 -1.10 0.42 -5.14
N PHE A 23 -1.66 1.61 -4.96
CA PHE A 23 -2.24 2.08 -3.70
C PHE A 23 -3.75 2.15 -3.87
N CYS A 24 -4.50 1.43 -3.04
CA CYS A 24 -5.94 1.31 -3.19
C CYS A 24 -6.69 1.71 -1.92
N GLY A 25 -7.75 2.51 -2.07
CA GLY A 25 -8.67 2.92 -1.02
C GLY A 25 -8.59 4.40 -0.65
N ASP A 26 -8.40 4.72 0.63
CA ASP A 26 -8.29 6.10 1.10
C ASP A 26 -6.87 6.65 0.89
N LEU A 27 -6.66 7.28 -0.26
CA LEU A 27 -5.38 7.92 -0.57
C LEU A 27 -5.31 9.36 -0.06
N LYS A 28 -6.47 9.98 0.22
CA LYS A 28 -6.56 11.37 0.66
C LYS A 28 -6.05 11.56 2.09
N PHE A 29 -6.49 10.71 3.01
CA PHE A 29 -6.18 10.82 4.43
C PHE A 29 -5.18 9.75 4.91
N GLY A 30 -4.77 8.87 4.01
CA GLY A 30 -3.91 7.73 4.29
C GLY A 30 -2.44 8.10 4.56
N ARG A 31 -2.10 8.58 5.79
CA ARG A 31 -0.71 8.92 6.17
C ARG A 31 0.30 7.80 5.90
N THR A 32 -0.15 6.56 5.94
CA THR A 32 0.72 5.40 5.61
C THR A 32 1.02 5.33 4.11
N VAL A 33 0.07 5.75 3.27
CA VAL A 33 0.25 5.87 1.82
C VAL A 33 1.26 6.98 1.51
N HIS A 34 1.02 8.19 2.04
CA HIS A 34 1.88 9.35 1.80
C HIS A 34 3.33 9.05 2.16
N SER A 35 3.57 8.59 3.39
CA SER A 35 4.94 8.28 3.84
C SER A 35 5.60 7.11 3.08
N LEU A 36 4.82 6.15 2.55
CA LEU A 36 5.38 5.08 1.73
C LEU A 36 5.74 5.60 0.34
N ILE A 37 4.91 6.43 -0.28
CA ILE A 37 5.21 7.09 -1.56
C ILE A 37 6.50 7.93 -1.42
N GLU A 38 6.61 8.79 -0.40
CA GLU A 38 7.81 9.60 -0.12
C GLU A 38 9.09 8.76 0.04
N ALA A 39 8.96 7.54 0.55
CA ALA A 39 10.09 6.63 0.68
C ALA A 39 10.44 5.94 -0.64
N LEU A 40 9.43 5.57 -1.43
CA LEU A 40 9.59 4.84 -2.68
C LEU A 40 10.22 5.67 -3.80
N VAL A 41 9.99 6.97 -3.84
CA VAL A 41 10.59 7.86 -4.86
C VAL A 41 12.13 7.89 -4.83
N ARG A 42 12.74 7.35 -3.77
CA ARG A 42 14.20 7.20 -3.65
C ARG A 42 14.77 6.01 -4.41
N TYR A 43 13.92 5.14 -4.93
CA TYR A 43 14.31 3.93 -5.64
C TYR A 43 14.08 4.10 -7.14
N THR A 44 14.92 3.47 -7.95
CA THR A 44 14.85 3.60 -9.41
C THR A 44 13.79 2.68 -10.02
N GLY A 45 13.16 3.14 -11.11
CA GLY A 45 12.20 2.34 -11.88
C GLY A 45 10.88 2.06 -11.15
N ILE A 46 10.53 2.87 -10.16
CA ILE A 46 9.22 2.79 -9.48
C ILE A 46 8.15 3.38 -10.39
N LYS A 47 7.02 2.67 -10.50
CA LYS A 47 5.78 3.15 -11.10
C LYS A 47 4.68 3.07 -10.05
N ILE A 48 3.86 4.11 -9.96
CA ILE A 48 2.78 4.21 -8.97
C ILE A 48 1.43 4.13 -9.68
N VAL A 49 0.52 3.31 -9.15
CA VAL A 49 -0.88 3.25 -9.58
C VAL A 49 -1.75 3.68 -8.39
N LEU A 50 -2.52 4.74 -8.59
CA LEU A 50 -3.39 5.33 -7.58
C LEU A 50 -4.83 4.88 -7.87
N ILE A 51 -5.38 4.03 -7.00
CA ILE A 51 -6.68 3.39 -7.17
C ILE A 51 -7.63 3.95 -6.12
N SER A 52 -8.46 4.91 -6.51
CA SER A 52 -9.38 5.57 -5.56
C SER A 52 -10.57 6.20 -6.29
N PRO A 53 -11.73 6.36 -5.61
CA PRO A 53 -12.76 7.23 -6.10
C PRO A 53 -12.29 8.70 -6.04
N GLU A 54 -12.97 9.58 -6.76
CA GLU A 54 -12.61 11.01 -6.88
C GLU A 54 -12.46 11.68 -5.51
N GLU A 55 -13.35 11.37 -4.57
CA GLU A 55 -13.42 11.98 -3.23
C GLU A 55 -12.23 11.60 -2.33
N LEU A 56 -11.58 10.45 -2.62
CA LEU A 56 -10.47 9.89 -1.84
C LEU A 56 -9.13 9.92 -2.60
N ARG A 57 -9.03 10.74 -3.65
CA ARG A 57 -7.80 10.90 -4.44
C ARG A 57 -6.61 11.37 -3.62
N LEU A 58 -5.44 10.99 -4.07
CA LEU A 58 -4.19 11.46 -3.49
C LEU A 58 -4.10 12.99 -3.55
N PRO A 59 -3.73 13.68 -2.45
CA PRO A 59 -3.62 15.13 -2.43
C PRO A 59 -2.61 15.68 -3.46
N ASP A 60 -2.90 16.87 -3.99
CA ASP A 60 -2.07 17.51 -5.02
C ASP A 60 -0.62 17.70 -4.56
N TYR A 61 -0.40 18.07 -3.30
CA TYR A 61 0.96 18.25 -2.79
C TYR A 61 1.82 16.97 -2.83
N ILE A 62 1.21 15.76 -2.70
CA ILE A 62 1.96 14.51 -2.89
C ILE A 62 2.16 14.22 -4.37
N ARG A 63 1.16 14.49 -5.22
CA ARG A 63 1.29 14.28 -6.67
C ARG A 63 2.36 15.19 -7.27
N ASP A 64 2.35 16.47 -6.90
CA ASP A 64 3.19 17.51 -7.51
C ASP A 64 4.57 17.57 -6.85
N ASP A 65 4.62 17.71 -5.52
CA ASP A 65 5.88 17.96 -4.80
C ASP A 65 6.67 16.67 -4.53
N VAL A 66 6.01 15.49 -4.63
CA VAL A 66 6.69 14.21 -4.40
C VAL A 66 6.82 13.41 -5.70
N LEU A 67 5.70 13.06 -6.36
CA LEU A 67 5.78 12.18 -7.55
C LEU A 67 6.35 12.93 -8.77
N ARG A 68 5.76 14.05 -9.17
CA ARG A 68 6.21 14.82 -10.34
C ARG A 68 7.60 15.40 -10.14
N ALA A 69 7.87 15.98 -8.97
CA ALA A 69 9.18 16.56 -8.66
C ALA A 69 10.33 15.53 -8.70
N ASN A 70 10.05 14.26 -8.45
CA ASN A 70 11.03 13.17 -8.54
C ASN A 70 10.94 12.39 -9.87
N ASN A 71 10.16 12.85 -10.85
CA ASN A 71 9.95 12.20 -12.15
C ASN A 71 9.47 10.73 -12.03
N VAL A 72 8.68 10.43 -11.00
CA VAL A 72 8.09 9.09 -10.82
C VAL A 72 6.81 8.99 -11.64
N PRO A 73 6.73 8.08 -12.63
CA PRO A 73 5.52 7.90 -13.41
C PRO A 73 4.39 7.36 -12.52
N PHE A 74 3.21 7.95 -12.66
CA PHE A 74 2.02 7.48 -11.99
C PHE A 74 0.78 7.59 -12.88
N GLU A 75 -0.21 6.77 -12.59
CA GLU A 75 -1.54 6.82 -13.19
C GLU A 75 -2.61 6.78 -12.10
N GLU A 76 -3.76 7.39 -12.38
CA GLU A 76 -4.93 7.40 -11.49
C GLU A 76 -6.04 6.60 -12.17
N VAL A 77 -6.61 5.63 -11.44
CA VAL A 77 -7.67 4.76 -11.94
C VAL A 77 -8.76 4.59 -10.87
N ILE A 78 -9.98 4.31 -11.31
CA ILE A 78 -11.11 4.04 -10.40
C ILE A 78 -11.27 2.52 -10.19
N LYS A 79 -11.11 1.72 -11.24
CA LYS A 79 -11.31 0.27 -11.17
C LYS A 79 -10.01 -0.45 -10.86
N MET A 80 -10.00 -1.22 -9.78
CA MET A 80 -8.85 -2.00 -9.36
C MET A 80 -8.54 -3.12 -10.38
N GLU A 81 -9.56 -3.74 -10.92
CA GLU A 81 -9.49 -4.87 -11.85
C GLU A 81 -8.67 -4.55 -13.11
N ASP A 82 -8.74 -3.31 -13.58
CA ASP A 82 -8.04 -2.86 -14.80
C ASP A 82 -6.50 -2.87 -14.65
N VAL A 83 -6.02 -2.90 -13.42
CA VAL A 83 -4.60 -2.73 -13.12
C VAL A 83 -3.96 -3.89 -12.36
N LEU A 84 -4.74 -4.77 -11.74
CA LEU A 84 -4.23 -5.92 -10.98
C LEU A 84 -3.21 -6.77 -11.73
N PRO A 85 -3.38 -7.07 -13.05
CA PRO A 85 -2.43 -7.91 -13.78
C PRO A 85 -1.01 -7.32 -13.89
N LYS A 86 -0.85 -6.01 -13.78
CA LYS A 86 0.43 -5.31 -13.95
C LYS A 86 1.13 -4.94 -12.64
N LEU A 87 0.50 -5.18 -11.49
CA LEU A 87 1.05 -4.80 -10.20
C LEU A 87 2.06 -5.83 -9.67
N ASP A 88 3.19 -5.36 -9.17
CA ASP A 88 4.11 -6.13 -8.32
C ASP A 88 3.67 -6.15 -6.86
N VAL A 89 3.08 -5.04 -6.41
CA VAL A 89 2.60 -4.85 -5.04
C VAL A 89 1.27 -4.10 -5.06
N LEU A 90 0.29 -4.60 -4.34
CA LEU A 90 -0.96 -3.91 -4.03
C LEU A 90 -0.96 -3.54 -2.54
N TYR A 91 -1.02 -2.25 -2.25
CA TYR A 91 -1.14 -1.71 -0.90
C TYR A 91 -2.58 -1.26 -0.67
N MET A 92 -3.34 -2.09 0.04
CA MET A 92 -4.73 -1.79 0.40
C MET A 92 -4.80 -0.91 1.64
N THR A 93 -5.77 -0.01 1.68
CA THR A 93 -6.10 0.82 2.85
C THR A 93 -7.60 0.81 3.11
N ARG A 94 -7.99 0.89 4.37
CA ARG A 94 -9.40 1.02 4.74
C ARG A 94 -9.86 2.47 4.59
N VAL A 95 -11.15 2.64 4.31
CA VAL A 95 -11.85 3.91 4.41
C VAL A 95 -12.19 4.16 5.88
N GLN A 96 -11.73 5.27 6.45
CA GLN A 96 -11.87 5.58 7.88
C GLN A 96 -13.13 6.42 8.14
N LYS A 97 -14.11 5.91 8.90
CA LYS A 97 -15.37 6.60 9.23
C LYS A 97 -15.13 7.98 9.85
N GLU A 98 -14.17 8.06 10.73
CA GLU A 98 -13.79 9.27 11.47
C GLU A 98 -13.27 10.43 10.60
N ARG A 99 -13.11 10.21 9.31
CA ARG A 99 -12.65 11.21 8.33
C ARG A 99 -13.77 11.86 7.53
N PHE A 100 -14.99 11.36 7.67
CA PHE A 100 -16.15 11.87 6.94
C PHE A 100 -17.00 12.75 7.86
N PHE A 101 -17.39 13.92 7.37
CA PHE A 101 -18.34 14.80 8.07
C PHE A 101 -19.78 14.29 7.98
N ASN A 102 -20.09 13.54 6.91
CA ASN A 102 -21.40 12.95 6.66
C ASN A 102 -21.30 11.43 6.68
N GLU A 103 -22.19 10.78 7.43
CA GLU A 103 -22.23 9.33 7.53
C GLU A 103 -22.67 8.66 6.20
N ASP A 104 -23.51 9.30 5.43
CA ASP A 104 -23.97 8.80 4.13
C ASP A 104 -22.79 8.71 3.13
N ASP A 105 -21.86 9.65 3.15
CA ASP A 105 -20.67 9.62 2.32
C ASP A 105 -19.75 8.47 2.73
N TYR A 106 -19.61 8.21 4.02
CA TYR A 106 -18.85 7.05 4.50
C TYR A 106 -19.51 5.73 4.07
N ILE A 107 -20.84 5.59 4.23
CA ILE A 107 -21.58 4.37 3.84
C ILE A 107 -21.40 4.09 2.36
N ARG A 108 -21.43 5.12 1.51
CA ARG A 108 -21.22 5.00 0.07
C ARG A 108 -19.79 4.55 -0.29
N MET A 109 -18.77 4.97 0.48
CA MET A 109 -17.35 4.76 0.16
C MET A 109 -16.73 3.56 0.88
N LYS A 110 -17.27 3.13 2.03
CA LYS A 110 -16.64 2.08 2.87
C LYS A 110 -16.43 0.75 2.15
N ASP A 111 -17.33 0.39 1.25
CA ASP A 111 -17.35 -0.88 0.52
C ASP A 111 -16.96 -0.72 -0.96
N PHE A 112 -16.42 0.45 -1.34
CA PHE A 112 -16.10 0.74 -2.73
C PHE A 112 -15.01 -0.20 -3.28
N TYR A 113 -14.04 -0.56 -2.44
CA TYR A 113 -13.01 -1.52 -2.80
C TYR A 113 -13.00 -2.69 -1.81
N ILE A 114 -13.34 -3.86 -2.30
CA ILE A 114 -13.20 -5.12 -1.58
C ILE A 114 -12.31 -6.02 -2.44
N LEU A 115 -11.14 -6.39 -1.91
CA LEU A 115 -10.27 -7.38 -2.52
C LEU A 115 -10.74 -8.77 -2.08
N ASP A 116 -11.24 -9.54 -3.00
CA ASP A 116 -11.70 -10.92 -2.83
C ASP A 116 -10.89 -11.89 -3.71
N GLN A 117 -11.17 -13.18 -3.61
CA GLN A 117 -10.44 -14.19 -4.40
C GLN A 117 -10.64 -14.00 -5.90
N SER A 118 -11.82 -13.57 -6.36
CA SER A 118 -12.06 -13.35 -7.79
C SER A 118 -11.16 -12.26 -8.38
N LYS A 119 -10.85 -11.22 -7.60
CA LYS A 119 -9.91 -10.17 -7.99
C LYS A 119 -8.46 -10.64 -7.87
N MET A 120 -8.16 -11.46 -6.86
CA MET A 120 -6.84 -12.09 -6.75
C MET A 120 -6.52 -12.97 -7.95
N ASP A 121 -7.51 -13.62 -8.55
CA ASP A 121 -7.34 -14.48 -9.75
C ASP A 121 -6.96 -13.67 -11.00
N LEU A 122 -7.30 -12.37 -11.04
CA LEU A 122 -6.89 -11.45 -12.11
C LEU A 122 -5.44 -10.95 -11.93
N ALA A 123 -4.92 -11.01 -10.72
CA ALA A 123 -3.62 -10.46 -10.39
C ALA A 123 -2.47 -11.39 -10.80
N SER A 124 -1.30 -10.79 -11.04
CA SER A 124 -0.06 -11.56 -11.26
C SER A 124 0.17 -12.57 -10.12
N PRO A 125 0.61 -13.80 -10.42
CA PRO A 125 0.99 -14.80 -9.40
C PRO A 125 2.09 -14.27 -8.44
N GLU A 126 2.88 -13.34 -8.91
CA GLU A 126 3.98 -12.74 -8.15
C GLU A 126 3.58 -11.47 -7.37
N MET A 127 2.33 -10.98 -7.50
CA MET A 127 1.89 -9.80 -6.78
C MET A 127 1.90 -10.03 -5.28
N LEU A 128 2.32 -9.01 -4.51
CA LEU A 128 2.18 -9.02 -3.05
C LEU A 128 1.04 -8.11 -2.61
N VAL A 129 0.21 -8.59 -1.69
CA VAL A 129 -0.83 -7.78 -1.04
C VAL A 129 -0.34 -7.34 0.33
N LEU A 130 -0.29 -6.03 0.53
CA LEU A 130 0.08 -5.39 1.80
C LEU A 130 -1.10 -4.59 2.36
N HIS A 131 -1.15 -4.45 3.68
CA HIS A 131 -2.17 -3.67 4.39
C HIS A 131 -1.62 -3.15 5.72
N PRO A 132 -1.91 -1.91 6.14
CA PRO A 132 -1.41 -1.39 7.42
C PRO A 132 -1.99 -2.06 8.66
N LEU A 133 -3.13 -2.75 8.53
CA LEU A 133 -3.94 -3.31 9.61
C LEU A 133 -4.30 -2.29 10.72
N PRO A 134 -5.42 -2.47 11.44
CA PRO A 134 -6.40 -3.53 11.23
C PRO A 134 -7.24 -3.30 9.98
N ARG A 135 -7.71 -4.37 9.36
CA ARG A 135 -8.69 -4.32 8.28
C ARG A 135 -10.12 -4.49 8.83
N VAL A 136 -11.11 -4.11 8.04
CA VAL A 136 -12.53 -4.37 8.27
C VAL A 136 -13.04 -5.34 7.19
N ASN A 137 -13.45 -4.83 6.04
CA ASN A 137 -14.01 -5.59 4.93
C ASN A 137 -13.30 -5.35 3.59
N GLU A 138 -12.36 -4.40 3.53
CA GLU A 138 -11.62 -4.05 2.32
C GLU A 138 -10.73 -5.17 1.77
N ILE A 139 -10.44 -6.19 2.56
CA ILE A 139 -9.88 -7.47 2.12
C ILE A 139 -10.75 -8.58 2.70
N SER A 140 -11.31 -9.40 1.86
CA SER A 140 -12.13 -10.55 2.23
C SER A 140 -11.31 -11.62 2.93
N VAL A 141 -11.94 -12.40 3.83
CA VAL A 141 -11.27 -13.41 4.67
C VAL A 141 -10.70 -14.57 3.85
N ASP A 142 -11.33 -14.88 2.72
CA ASP A 142 -10.85 -15.94 1.79
C ASP A 142 -9.45 -15.65 1.24
N VAL A 143 -9.09 -14.37 1.09
CA VAL A 143 -7.75 -13.95 0.64
C VAL A 143 -6.65 -14.26 1.66
N ASP A 144 -6.98 -14.50 2.94
CA ASP A 144 -5.97 -14.77 3.99
C ASP A 144 -5.11 -16.00 3.71
N ASN A 145 -5.65 -16.98 3.01
CA ASN A 145 -4.96 -18.21 2.65
C ASN A 145 -4.19 -18.12 1.31
N ASP A 146 -4.32 -17.00 0.60
CA ASP A 146 -3.57 -16.79 -0.64
C ASP A 146 -2.09 -16.55 -0.32
N PRO A 147 -1.13 -17.25 -0.97
CA PRO A 147 0.30 -17.06 -0.70
C PRO A 147 0.81 -15.64 -0.95
N ARG A 148 0.09 -14.85 -1.73
CA ARG A 148 0.37 -13.44 -2.02
C ARG A 148 -0.08 -12.49 -0.90
N ALA A 149 -0.91 -12.96 0.06
CA ALA A 149 -1.37 -12.20 1.22
C ALA A 149 -0.23 -11.98 2.23
N ALA A 150 0.51 -10.89 2.07
CA ALA A 150 1.71 -10.62 2.85
C ALA A 150 1.49 -9.68 4.06
N TYR A 151 0.27 -9.22 4.29
CA TYR A 151 -0.02 -8.22 5.32
C TYR A 151 0.20 -8.72 6.75
N PHE A 152 0.03 -10.00 7.06
CA PHE A 152 0.39 -10.55 8.36
C PHE A 152 1.91 -10.64 8.55
N LYS A 153 2.65 -11.11 7.54
CA LYS A 153 4.11 -11.09 7.55
C LYS A 153 4.65 -9.67 7.69
N GLN A 154 4.01 -8.69 7.05
CA GLN A 154 4.35 -7.27 7.17
C GLN A 154 4.29 -6.79 8.64
N VAL A 155 3.36 -7.29 9.46
CA VAL A 155 3.31 -6.93 10.90
C VAL A 155 4.57 -7.42 11.61
N GLN A 156 4.98 -8.66 11.36
CA GLN A 156 6.20 -9.24 11.93
C GLN A 156 7.44 -8.45 11.51
N TYR A 157 7.55 -8.07 10.23
CA TYR A 157 8.61 -7.18 9.75
C TYR A 157 8.60 -5.82 10.45
N GLY A 158 7.45 -5.38 10.95
CA GLY A 158 7.35 -4.17 11.77
C GLY A 158 8.07 -4.30 13.12
N VAL A 159 8.07 -5.48 13.72
CA VAL A 159 8.84 -5.78 14.95
C VAL A 159 10.33 -5.72 14.63
N TYR A 160 10.78 -6.47 13.63
CA TYR A 160 12.20 -6.50 13.24
C TYR A 160 12.75 -5.12 12.85
N ALA A 161 11.99 -4.32 12.10
CA ALA A 161 12.39 -2.98 11.73
C ALA A 161 12.55 -2.05 12.95
N ARG A 162 11.72 -2.20 14.00
CA ARG A 162 11.86 -1.44 15.24
C ARG A 162 13.05 -1.92 16.07
N MET A 163 13.25 -3.22 16.19
CA MET A 163 14.42 -3.79 16.87
C MET A 163 15.71 -3.28 16.23
N ALA A 164 15.83 -3.40 14.92
CA ALA A 164 17.00 -2.92 14.18
C ALA A 164 17.23 -1.42 14.38
N LEU A 165 16.17 -0.61 14.38
CA LEU A 165 16.27 0.83 14.63
C LEU A 165 16.81 1.13 16.03
N ILE A 166 16.29 0.46 17.06
CA ILE A 166 16.72 0.66 18.44
C ILE A 166 18.19 0.26 18.60
N LEU A 167 18.57 -0.90 18.08
CA LEU A 167 19.95 -1.38 18.13
C LEU A 167 20.91 -0.39 17.42
N THR A 168 20.51 0.12 16.25
CA THR A 168 21.31 1.11 15.52
C THR A 168 21.47 2.41 16.29
N LEU A 169 20.38 2.92 16.91
CA LEU A 169 20.43 4.16 17.70
C LEU A 169 21.28 4.03 18.96
N LEU A 170 21.31 2.85 19.54
CA LEU A 170 22.11 2.52 20.74
C LEU A 170 23.54 2.04 20.42
N ASN A 171 23.92 1.98 19.12
CA ASN A 171 25.19 1.43 18.65
C ASN A 171 25.46 -0.01 19.16
N ILE A 172 24.41 -0.80 19.38
CA ILE A 172 24.54 -2.20 19.78
C ILE A 172 24.74 -3.05 18.52
N LYS A 173 25.85 -3.78 18.47
CA LYS A 173 26.10 -4.81 17.45
C LYS A 173 25.44 -6.11 17.91
N VAL A 174 24.82 -6.80 16.96
CA VAL A 174 24.27 -8.14 17.15
C VAL A 174 25.12 -9.07 16.31
N ASP A 175 25.66 -10.09 16.95
CA ASP A 175 26.46 -11.15 16.32
C ASP A 175 25.55 -12.08 15.51
#